data_8d878b02ab760c712d07697a54c3da9a
#
_entry.id   8d878b02ab760c712d07697a54c3da9a
#
_cell.length_a   1.000
_cell.length_b   1.000
_cell.length_c   1.000
_cell.angle_alpha   90.00
_cell.angle_beta   90.00
_cell.angle_gamma   90.00
#
_symmetry.space_group_name_H-M   'P 1'
#
loop_
_entity.id
_entity.type
_entity.pdbx_description
1 polymer ?
#
loop_
_entity_poly.entity_id
_entity_poly.type
_entity_poly.pdbx_seq_one_letter_code
_entity_poly.pdbx_strand_id
1 'polypeptide(L)'
;MNYQGSQYNSPFPNINIIDGGSIQNEDDIKEFQNKEELINNPLYFLQKDENGSKIIQDLYKKLTPNEKNQIFNKIKSKIKELSKNEFANYFIVVLIEESDKEKIDFIYNALKDDLFEFSLDKHGTYVIQELLNKLDKKIIEELWDKFYNHCNNQNFEEKAFDQNLNHVLQIFIKKIK
;
A
#
# COMPACT_ATOMS: atom_id res chain seq x y z
N MET A 1 8.21 25.98 -15.35
CA MET A 1 7.88 26.51 -14.02
C MET A 1 8.70 25.71 -13.03
N ASN A 2 9.67 26.36 -12.37
CA ASN A 2 10.57 25.69 -11.43
C ASN A 2 9.87 25.54 -10.08
N TYR A 3 9.62 24.31 -9.64
CA TYR A 3 9.24 24.02 -8.26
C TYR A 3 10.50 24.18 -7.38
N GLN A 4 10.56 25.26 -6.62
CA GLN A 4 11.48 25.40 -5.52
C GLN A 4 10.95 24.52 -4.38
N GLY A 5 11.65 23.42 -4.08
CA GLY A 5 11.36 22.57 -2.93
C GLY A 5 11.59 23.36 -1.64
N SER A 6 10.55 23.44 -0.81
CA SER A 6 10.68 23.93 0.57
C SER A 6 11.60 22.99 1.33
N GLN A 7 12.72 23.52 1.83
CA GLN A 7 13.57 22.81 2.79
C GLN A 7 12.80 22.66 4.10
N TYR A 8 12.19 21.49 4.29
CA TYR A 8 11.73 21.07 5.61
C TYR A 8 12.95 20.57 6.38
N ASN A 9 13.33 21.29 7.42
CA ASN A 9 14.25 20.80 8.45
C ASN A 9 13.53 19.66 9.19
N SER A 10 13.75 18.43 8.76
CA SER A 10 13.34 17.22 9.50
C SER A 10 14.09 17.21 10.83
N PRO A 11 13.42 16.96 11.98
CA PRO A 11 14.11 16.76 13.26
C PRO A 11 14.96 15.48 13.28
N PHE A 12 14.95 14.70 12.20
CA PHE A 12 15.73 13.49 12.03
C PHE A 12 16.85 13.73 11.00
N PRO A 13 18.08 13.26 11.25
CA PRO A 13 19.18 13.35 10.30
C PRO A 13 18.85 12.56 9.02
N ASN A 14 19.41 13.00 7.87
CA ASN A 14 19.26 12.35 6.57
C ASN A 14 19.62 10.86 6.66
N ILE A 15 18.63 9.99 6.42
CA ILE A 15 18.83 8.54 6.46
C ILE A 15 19.34 8.11 5.08
N ASN A 16 20.65 7.82 4.97
CA ASN A 16 21.20 7.10 3.83
C ASN A 16 21.17 5.60 4.12
N ILE A 17 20.30 4.86 3.44
CA ILE A 17 20.21 3.40 3.58
C ILE A 17 21.35 2.77 2.79
N ILE A 18 22.29 2.10 3.46
CA ILE A 18 23.42 1.37 2.88
C ILE A 18 23.27 -0.14 3.10
N ASP A 19 23.69 -0.91 2.11
CA ASP A 19 23.54 -2.36 1.95
C ASP A 19 24.28 -3.20 3.02
N GLY A 20 23.65 -4.27 3.47
CA GLY A 20 24.02 -5.35 4.38
C GLY A 20 25.47 -5.50 4.87
N GLY A 21 25.91 -4.72 5.84
CA GLY A 21 27.20 -4.86 6.51
C GLY A 21 27.08 -4.98 8.03
N SER A 22 28.06 -5.62 8.68
CA SER A 22 28.14 -5.75 10.13
C SER A 22 28.30 -4.37 10.81
N ILE A 23 27.59 -4.14 11.92
CA ILE A 23 27.63 -2.90 12.73
C ILE A 23 29.08 -2.65 13.19
N GLN A 24 29.75 -1.66 12.59
CA GLN A 24 31.14 -1.32 12.92
C GLN A 24 31.41 0.16 13.17
N ASN A 25 30.40 1.05 13.00
CA ASN A 25 30.57 2.49 13.22
C ASN A 25 29.30 3.17 13.80
N GLU A 26 29.42 4.46 14.15
CA GLU A 26 28.31 5.25 14.72
C GLU A 26 27.11 5.42 13.75
N ASP A 27 27.36 5.39 12.44
CA ASP A 27 26.32 5.53 11.43
C ASP A 27 25.47 4.26 11.34
N ASP A 28 26.08 3.06 11.47
CA ASP A 28 25.39 1.79 11.55
C ASP A 28 24.48 1.70 12.80
N ILE A 29 24.92 2.25 13.93
CA ILE A 29 24.12 2.30 15.16
C ILE A 29 22.91 3.22 15.00
N LYS A 30 23.07 4.38 14.36
CA LYS A 30 21.95 5.31 14.05
C LYS A 30 20.95 4.68 13.09
N GLU A 31 21.42 3.98 12.06
CA GLU A 31 20.56 3.25 11.13
C GLU A 31 19.77 2.15 11.83
N PHE A 32 20.40 1.40 12.73
CA PHE A 32 19.74 0.37 13.51
C PHE A 32 18.65 0.93 14.45
N GLN A 33 18.94 2.03 15.14
CA GLN A 33 17.97 2.73 15.99
C GLN A 33 16.80 3.25 15.17
N ASN A 34 17.05 3.83 13.99
CA ASN A 34 16.01 4.30 13.09
C ASN A 34 15.14 3.15 12.57
N LYS A 35 15.75 1.99 12.25
CA LYS A 35 15.01 0.79 11.82
C LYS A 35 14.06 0.30 12.92
N GLU A 36 14.53 0.22 14.15
CA GLU A 36 13.72 -0.22 15.29
C GLU A 36 12.56 0.77 15.55
N GLU A 37 12.82 2.06 15.46
CA GLU A 37 11.79 3.09 15.62
C GLU A 37 10.71 3.00 14.52
N LEU A 38 11.11 2.81 13.27
CA LEU A 38 10.19 2.62 12.14
C LEU A 38 9.32 1.37 12.31
N ILE A 39 9.92 0.26 12.75
CA ILE A 39 9.17 -0.98 13.05
C ILE A 39 8.23 -0.77 14.24
N ASN A 40 8.63 0.00 15.25
CA ASN A 40 7.85 0.23 16.45
C ASN A 40 6.70 1.22 16.24
N ASN A 41 6.86 2.22 15.37
CA ASN A 41 5.89 3.28 15.13
C ASN A 41 5.53 3.45 13.64
N PRO A 42 5.18 2.40 12.89
CA PRO A 42 4.99 2.48 11.44
C PRO A 42 3.89 3.46 11.04
N LEU A 43 2.80 3.55 11.79
CA LEU A 43 1.68 4.44 11.50
C LEU A 43 2.10 5.92 11.49
N TYR A 44 2.98 6.32 12.40
CA TYR A 44 3.48 7.69 12.44
C TYR A 44 4.18 8.07 11.12
N PHE A 45 5.10 7.22 10.65
CA PHE A 45 5.86 7.49 9.43
C PHE A 45 5.00 7.38 8.16
N LEU A 46 4.04 6.44 8.12
CA LEU A 46 3.17 6.23 6.97
C LEU A 46 2.22 7.40 6.71
N GLN A 47 1.78 8.09 7.76
CA GLN A 47 0.75 9.15 7.65
C GLN A 47 1.32 10.56 7.74
N LYS A 48 2.59 10.70 8.12
CA LYS A 48 3.21 11.99 8.38
C LYS A 48 3.42 12.81 7.10
N ASP A 49 4.13 12.24 6.14
CA ASP A 49 4.53 12.88 4.89
C ASP A 49 5.01 11.84 3.86
N GLU A 50 5.26 12.30 2.64
CA GLU A 50 5.77 11.47 1.54
C GLU A 50 7.12 10.80 1.89
N ASN A 51 8.03 11.52 2.54
CA ASN A 51 9.35 10.99 2.89
C ASN A 51 9.25 9.86 3.91
N GLY A 52 8.44 10.02 4.96
CA GLY A 52 8.21 8.99 5.97
C GLY A 52 7.64 7.71 5.34
N SER A 53 6.65 7.85 4.47
CA SER A 53 6.07 6.73 3.74
C SER A 53 7.10 6.03 2.85
N LYS A 54 7.91 6.79 2.10
CA LYS A 54 8.95 6.24 1.21
C LYS A 54 10.02 5.47 1.98
N ILE A 55 10.49 6.00 3.10
CA ILE A 55 11.47 5.33 3.96
C ILE A 55 10.94 3.97 4.43
N ILE A 56 9.68 3.89 4.90
CA ILE A 56 9.09 2.62 5.30
C ILE A 56 8.93 1.65 4.12
N GLN A 57 8.58 2.11 2.92
CA GLN A 57 8.47 1.26 1.74
C GLN A 57 9.82 0.60 1.40
N ASP A 58 10.90 1.39 1.39
CA ASP A 58 12.24 0.91 1.08
C ASP A 58 12.78 -0.03 2.17
N LEU A 59 12.52 0.30 3.43
CA LEU A 59 12.87 -0.54 4.56
C LEU A 59 12.13 -1.88 4.51
N TYR A 60 10.82 -1.87 4.29
CA TYR A 60 9.99 -3.07 4.34
C TYR A 60 10.47 -4.17 3.40
N LYS A 61 10.95 -3.82 2.21
CA LYS A 61 11.51 -4.77 1.24
C LYS A 61 12.74 -5.51 1.76
N LYS A 62 13.49 -4.90 2.69
CA LYS A 62 14.73 -5.44 3.26
C LYS A 62 14.53 -6.16 4.60
N LEU A 63 13.34 -6.09 5.19
CA LEU A 63 13.04 -6.68 6.48
C LEU A 63 12.96 -8.20 6.42
N THR A 64 13.32 -8.83 7.53
CA THR A 64 13.09 -10.26 7.77
C THR A 64 11.59 -10.56 7.85
N PRO A 65 11.15 -11.81 7.62
CA PRO A 65 9.75 -12.19 7.75
C PRO A 65 9.13 -11.84 9.12
N ASN A 66 9.91 -11.97 10.21
CA ASN A 66 9.46 -11.63 11.56
C ASN A 66 9.21 -10.13 11.73
N GLU A 67 10.10 -9.29 11.23
CA GLU A 67 9.95 -7.83 11.26
C GLU A 67 8.78 -7.35 10.39
N LYS A 68 8.61 -7.94 9.20
CA LYS A 68 7.42 -7.71 8.35
C LYS A 68 6.13 -8.04 9.09
N ASN A 69 6.10 -9.15 9.85
CA ASN A 69 4.95 -9.52 10.66
C ASN A 69 4.69 -8.52 11.80
N GLN A 70 5.74 -7.97 12.42
CA GLN A 70 5.59 -6.94 13.46
C GLN A 70 4.92 -5.69 12.89
N ILE A 71 5.38 -5.18 11.75
CA ILE A 71 4.75 -4.04 11.08
C ILE A 71 3.30 -4.35 10.71
N PHE A 72 3.05 -5.49 10.04
CA PHE A 72 1.71 -5.91 9.65
C PHE A 72 0.74 -5.92 10.84
N ASN A 73 1.13 -6.51 11.96
CA ASN A 73 0.30 -6.58 13.16
C ASN A 73 -0.07 -5.21 13.74
N LYS A 74 0.81 -4.22 13.58
CA LYS A 74 0.56 -2.86 14.06
C LYS A 74 -0.37 -2.06 13.15
N ILE A 75 -0.39 -2.37 11.85
CA ILE A 75 -1.18 -1.60 10.87
C ILE A 75 -2.46 -2.30 10.40
N LYS A 76 -2.61 -3.61 10.62
CA LYS A 76 -3.69 -4.43 10.04
C LYS A 76 -5.10 -3.90 10.33
N SER A 77 -5.33 -3.30 11.49
CA SER A 77 -6.63 -2.67 11.84
C SER A 77 -6.89 -1.35 11.10
N LYS A 78 -5.87 -0.78 10.44
CA LYS A 78 -5.91 0.50 9.75
C LYS A 78 -5.81 0.37 8.22
N ILE A 79 -5.84 -0.84 7.67
CA ILE A 79 -5.65 -1.08 6.23
C ILE A 79 -6.61 -0.25 5.39
N LYS A 80 -7.91 -0.18 5.74
CA LYS A 80 -8.88 0.65 5.02
C LYS A 80 -8.48 2.13 4.99
N GLU A 81 -8.14 2.68 6.15
CA GLU A 81 -7.74 4.09 6.31
C GLU A 81 -6.46 4.38 5.53
N LEU A 82 -5.42 3.54 5.70
CA LEU A 82 -4.13 3.69 5.03
C LEU A 82 -4.24 3.57 3.51
N SER A 83 -5.14 2.73 3.00
CA SER A 83 -5.35 2.54 1.56
C SER A 83 -5.90 3.79 0.85
N LYS A 84 -6.59 4.69 1.55
CA LYS A 84 -7.08 5.98 1.03
C LYS A 84 -6.20 7.17 1.42
N ASN A 85 -5.19 6.94 2.25
CA ASN A 85 -4.29 8.02 2.66
C ASN A 85 -3.32 8.38 1.52
N GLU A 86 -3.08 9.67 1.30
CA GLU A 86 -2.27 10.19 0.19
C GLU A 86 -0.80 9.72 0.20
N PHE A 87 -0.25 9.38 1.36
CA PHE A 87 1.12 8.89 1.49
C PHE A 87 1.18 7.37 1.74
N ALA A 88 0.29 6.85 2.58
CA ALA A 88 0.34 5.48 3.03
C ALA A 88 -0.16 4.46 1.99
N ASN A 89 -1.00 4.87 1.01
CA ASN A 89 -1.49 3.95 -0.01
C ASN A 89 -0.36 3.22 -0.77
N TYR A 90 0.73 3.91 -1.06
CA TYR A 90 1.91 3.33 -1.72
C TYR A 90 2.57 2.23 -0.88
N PHE A 91 2.58 2.40 0.45
CA PHE A 91 3.07 1.35 1.34
C PHE A 91 2.13 0.13 1.34
N ILE A 92 0.81 0.34 1.30
CA ILE A 92 -0.13 -0.78 1.21
C ILE A 92 0.06 -1.56 -0.09
N VAL A 93 0.38 -0.91 -1.21
CA VAL A 93 0.78 -1.58 -2.46
C VAL A 93 2.02 -2.45 -2.23
N VAL A 94 3.09 -1.90 -1.66
CA VAL A 94 4.32 -2.66 -1.32
C VAL A 94 4.02 -3.81 -0.35
N LEU A 95 3.16 -3.58 0.64
CA LEU A 95 2.73 -4.61 1.58
C LEU A 95 2.07 -5.79 0.84
N ILE A 96 1.17 -5.51 -0.11
CA ILE A 96 0.52 -6.53 -0.94
C ILE A 96 1.54 -7.27 -1.80
N GLU A 97 2.46 -6.54 -2.46
CA GLU A 97 3.51 -7.13 -3.30
C GLU A 97 4.35 -8.16 -2.53
N GLU A 98 4.71 -7.85 -1.29
CA GLU A 98 5.61 -8.61 -0.42
C GLU A 98 4.88 -9.61 0.51
N SER A 99 3.55 -9.71 0.42
CA SER A 99 2.74 -10.54 1.30
C SER A 99 2.60 -11.98 0.81
N ASP A 100 2.58 -12.90 1.77
CA ASP A 100 2.11 -14.28 1.60
C ASP A 100 0.58 -14.33 1.44
N LYS A 101 0.08 -15.53 1.11
CA LYS A 101 -1.36 -15.73 0.88
C LYS A 101 -2.22 -15.36 2.09
N GLU A 102 -1.78 -15.67 3.31
CA GLU A 102 -2.54 -15.39 4.53
C GLU A 102 -2.78 -13.88 4.71
N LYS A 103 -1.75 -13.06 4.48
CA LYS A 103 -1.88 -11.60 4.55
C LYS A 103 -2.72 -11.05 3.39
N ILE A 104 -2.58 -11.60 2.18
CA ILE A 104 -3.43 -11.23 1.05
C ILE A 104 -4.90 -11.52 1.35
N ASP A 105 -5.22 -12.71 1.89
CA ASP A 105 -6.58 -13.07 2.28
C ASP A 105 -7.12 -12.13 3.37
N PHE A 106 -6.29 -11.73 4.33
CA PHE A 106 -6.67 -10.74 5.35
C PHE A 106 -6.99 -9.38 4.73
N ILE A 107 -6.10 -8.85 3.86
CA ILE A 107 -6.29 -7.55 3.19
C ILE A 107 -7.54 -7.59 2.31
N TYR A 108 -7.70 -8.68 1.54
CA TYR A 108 -8.90 -8.90 0.73
C TYR A 108 -10.18 -8.83 1.57
N ASN A 109 -10.24 -9.57 2.68
CA ASN A 109 -11.40 -9.57 3.56
C ASN A 109 -11.67 -8.20 4.19
N ALA A 110 -10.63 -7.40 4.41
CA ALA A 110 -10.78 -6.03 4.92
C ALA A 110 -11.37 -5.07 3.87
N LEU A 111 -11.11 -5.28 2.56
CA LEU A 111 -11.44 -4.33 1.49
C LEU A 111 -12.60 -4.76 0.58
N LYS A 112 -12.94 -6.06 0.54
CA LYS A 112 -13.86 -6.64 -0.46
C LYS A 112 -15.26 -6.01 -0.52
N ASP A 113 -15.78 -5.55 0.63
CA ASP A 113 -17.14 -4.99 0.70
C ASP A 113 -17.19 -3.53 0.19
N ASP A 114 -16.05 -2.82 0.22
CA ASP A 114 -15.92 -1.44 -0.25
C ASP A 114 -15.13 -1.34 -1.56
N LEU A 115 -14.90 -2.47 -2.24
CA LEU A 115 -14.01 -2.57 -3.42
C LEU A 115 -14.39 -1.55 -4.51
N PHE A 116 -15.67 -1.35 -4.76
CA PHE A 116 -16.15 -0.39 -5.74
C PHE A 116 -15.79 1.05 -5.36
N GLU A 117 -16.02 1.43 -4.11
CA GLU A 117 -15.70 2.76 -3.58
C GLU A 117 -14.20 3.05 -3.63
N PHE A 118 -13.37 2.05 -3.26
CA PHE A 118 -11.92 2.15 -3.38
C PHE A 118 -11.45 2.27 -4.84
N SER A 119 -12.17 1.65 -5.78
CA SER A 119 -11.83 1.72 -7.20
C SER A 119 -12.05 3.10 -7.81
N LEU A 120 -12.94 3.90 -7.25
CA LEU A 120 -13.19 5.30 -7.62
C LEU A 120 -12.27 6.29 -6.90
N ASP A 121 -11.70 5.89 -5.75
CA ASP A 121 -10.84 6.74 -4.96
C ASP A 121 -9.47 6.93 -5.62
N LYS A 122 -8.97 8.16 -5.67
CA LYS A 122 -7.70 8.51 -6.34
C LYS A 122 -6.47 7.81 -5.77
N HIS A 123 -6.51 7.36 -4.52
CA HIS A 123 -5.44 6.64 -3.83
C HIS A 123 -5.78 5.15 -3.69
N GLY A 124 -7.02 4.85 -3.29
CA GLY A 124 -7.52 3.49 -3.12
C GLY A 124 -7.43 2.64 -4.38
N THR A 125 -7.59 3.25 -5.57
CA THR A 125 -7.53 2.55 -6.85
C THR A 125 -6.20 1.78 -7.04
N TYR A 126 -5.06 2.34 -6.61
CA TYR A 126 -3.76 1.65 -6.73
C TYR A 126 -3.71 0.39 -5.86
N VAL A 127 -4.26 0.46 -4.66
CA VAL A 127 -4.33 -0.67 -3.73
C VAL A 127 -5.22 -1.78 -4.29
N ILE A 128 -6.39 -1.42 -4.85
CA ILE A 128 -7.30 -2.41 -5.46
C ILE A 128 -6.66 -3.06 -6.69
N GLN A 129 -5.99 -2.29 -7.55
CA GLN A 129 -5.30 -2.82 -8.71
C GLN A 129 -4.26 -3.89 -8.31
N GLU A 130 -3.42 -3.60 -7.30
CA GLU A 130 -2.42 -4.56 -6.86
C GLU A 130 -3.06 -5.77 -6.16
N LEU A 131 -4.07 -5.56 -5.33
CA LEU A 131 -4.81 -6.65 -4.70
C LEU A 131 -5.40 -7.61 -5.75
N LEU A 132 -6.09 -7.09 -6.76
CA LEU A 132 -6.63 -7.90 -7.85
C LEU A 132 -5.54 -8.67 -8.60
N ASN A 133 -4.33 -8.11 -8.73
CA ASN A 133 -3.20 -8.81 -9.36
C ASN A 133 -2.75 -10.04 -8.56
N LYS A 134 -2.93 -10.06 -7.25
CA LYS A 134 -2.53 -11.17 -6.36
C LYS A 134 -3.61 -12.23 -6.15
N LEU A 135 -4.87 -11.91 -6.44
CA LEU A 135 -5.99 -12.83 -6.23
C LEU A 135 -6.08 -13.92 -7.33
N ASP A 136 -6.55 -15.09 -6.92
CA ASP A 136 -6.81 -16.21 -7.80
C ASP A 136 -7.98 -15.93 -8.76
N LYS A 137 -7.95 -16.51 -9.96
CA LYS A 137 -8.97 -16.32 -11.01
C LYS A 137 -10.39 -16.54 -10.49
N LYS A 138 -10.63 -17.57 -9.71
CA LYS A 138 -11.96 -17.88 -9.15
C LYS A 138 -12.50 -16.72 -8.29
N ILE A 139 -11.66 -16.13 -7.43
CA ILE A 139 -12.05 -14.98 -6.61
C ILE A 139 -12.33 -13.76 -7.48
N ILE A 140 -11.53 -13.56 -8.53
CA ILE A 140 -11.72 -12.47 -9.50
C ILE A 140 -13.06 -12.59 -10.22
N GLU A 141 -13.46 -13.80 -10.65
CA GLU A 141 -14.76 -14.05 -11.30
C GLU A 141 -15.93 -13.77 -10.34
N GLU A 142 -15.85 -14.23 -9.08
CA GLU A 142 -16.85 -13.94 -8.04
C GLU A 142 -16.96 -12.43 -7.72
N LEU A 143 -15.82 -11.74 -7.71
CA LEU A 143 -15.77 -10.28 -7.50
C LEU A 143 -16.35 -9.52 -8.68
N TRP A 144 -16.07 -9.98 -9.91
CA TRP A 144 -16.61 -9.37 -11.12
C TRP A 144 -18.12 -9.35 -11.12
N ASP A 145 -18.77 -10.45 -10.78
CA ASP A 145 -20.23 -10.54 -10.74
C ASP A 145 -20.83 -9.54 -9.75
N LYS A 146 -20.23 -9.43 -8.55
CA LYS A 146 -20.67 -8.45 -7.55
C LYS A 146 -20.44 -7.02 -8.02
N PHE A 147 -19.27 -6.75 -8.57
CA PHE A 147 -18.86 -5.45 -9.07
C PHE A 147 -19.76 -4.98 -10.22
N TYR A 148 -20.00 -5.86 -11.20
CA TYR A 148 -20.86 -5.59 -12.35
C TYR A 148 -22.31 -5.29 -11.92
N ASN A 149 -22.86 -6.10 -11.01
CA ASN A 149 -24.20 -5.88 -10.48
C ASN A 149 -24.31 -4.54 -9.70
N HIS A 150 -23.28 -4.19 -8.95
CA HIS A 150 -23.24 -2.90 -8.25
C HIS A 150 -23.17 -1.73 -9.24
N CYS A 151 -22.38 -1.85 -10.29
CA CYS A 151 -22.27 -0.85 -11.33
C CYS A 151 -23.56 -0.64 -12.14
N ASN A 152 -24.25 -1.70 -12.52
CA ASN A 152 -25.48 -1.63 -13.28
C ASN A 152 -26.59 -0.88 -12.54
N ASN A 153 -26.62 -0.98 -11.23
CA ASN A 153 -27.58 -0.24 -10.39
C ASN A 153 -27.26 1.26 -10.26
N GLN A 154 -26.11 1.73 -10.77
CA GLN A 154 -25.60 3.09 -10.57
C GLN A 154 -25.14 3.80 -11.86
N ASN A 155 -25.76 3.57 -13.03
CA ASN A 155 -25.33 4.13 -14.33
C ASN A 155 -23.91 3.71 -14.70
N PHE A 156 -23.70 2.43 -14.92
CA PHE A 156 -22.40 1.85 -15.28
C PHE A 156 -21.69 2.59 -16.43
N GLU A 157 -22.44 2.97 -17.48
CA GLU A 157 -21.87 3.66 -18.63
C GLU A 157 -21.15 4.97 -18.24
N GLU A 158 -21.75 5.76 -17.37
CA GLU A 158 -21.16 7.02 -16.91
C GLU A 158 -19.89 6.78 -16.06
N LYS A 159 -19.95 5.78 -15.17
CA LYS A 159 -18.84 5.44 -14.25
C LYS A 159 -17.69 4.70 -14.93
N ALA A 160 -17.95 3.97 -16.02
CA ALA A 160 -16.90 3.28 -16.79
C ALA A 160 -15.89 4.26 -17.41
N PHE A 161 -16.24 5.53 -17.56
CA PHE A 161 -15.34 6.60 -18.01
C PHE A 161 -14.55 7.26 -16.87
N ASP A 162 -14.82 6.90 -15.59
CA ASP A 162 -13.97 7.38 -14.50
C ASP A 162 -12.55 6.84 -14.67
N GLN A 163 -11.58 7.75 -14.59
CA GLN A 163 -10.18 7.40 -14.88
C GLN A 163 -9.59 6.38 -13.90
N ASN A 164 -9.98 6.41 -12.62
CA ASN A 164 -9.49 5.48 -11.60
C ASN A 164 -10.14 4.11 -11.79
N LEU A 165 -11.46 4.09 -11.93
CA LEU A 165 -12.23 2.87 -12.15
C LEU A 165 -11.82 2.14 -13.42
N ASN A 166 -11.53 2.87 -14.50
CA ASN A 166 -11.10 2.29 -15.78
C ASN A 166 -9.88 1.37 -15.62
N HIS A 167 -8.89 1.76 -14.79
CA HIS A 167 -7.72 0.93 -14.54
C HIS A 167 -8.10 -0.40 -13.86
N VAL A 168 -9.02 -0.36 -12.90
CA VAL A 168 -9.51 -1.56 -12.21
C VAL A 168 -10.30 -2.47 -13.18
N LEU A 169 -11.17 -1.88 -14.02
CA LEU A 169 -11.92 -2.63 -15.05
C LEU A 169 -10.98 -3.35 -16.03
N GLN A 170 -9.89 -2.73 -16.45
CA GLN A 170 -8.90 -3.34 -17.33
C GLN A 170 -8.25 -4.59 -16.71
N ILE A 171 -8.01 -4.59 -15.39
CA ILE A 171 -7.47 -5.76 -14.70
C ILE A 171 -8.49 -6.88 -14.67
N PHE A 172 -9.76 -6.62 -14.36
CA PHE A 172 -10.82 -7.61 -14.43
C PHE A 172 -10.89 -8.25 -15.81
N ILE A 173 -11.00 -7.43 -16.87
CA ILE A 173 -11.07 -7.91 -18.25
C ILE A 173 -9.88 -8.78 -18.63
N LYS A 174 -8.66 -8.40 -18.20
CA LYS A 174 -7.43 -9.16 -18.48
C LYS A 174 -7.40 -10.52 -17.76
N LYS A 175 -7.93 -10.58 -16.53
CA LYS A 175 -7.83 -11.80 -15.70
C LYS A 175 -8.97 -12.80 -15.92
N ILE A 176 -10.13 -12.33 -16.37
CA ILE A 176 -11.28 -13.20 -16.68
C ILE A 176 -11.13 -13.90 -18.03
N LYS A 177 -10.43 -13.29 -18.99
CA LYS A 177 -10.06 -13.94 -20.26
C LYS A 177 -9.12 -15.12 -20.05
#